data_2baacdc5f8b72bd48c0ea9ff96701ab9
#
_entry.id   2baacdc5f8b72bd48c0ea9ff96701ab9
#
_cell.length_a   1.000
_cell.length_b   1.000
_cell.length_c   1.000
_cell.angle_alpha   90.00
_cell.angle_beta   90.00
_cell.angle_gamma   90.00
#
_symmetry.space_group_name_H-M   'P 1'
#
loop_
_entity.id
_entity.type
_entity.pdbx_description
1 polymer ?
#
loop_
_entity_poly.entity_id
_entity_poly.type
_entity_poly.pdbx_seq_one_letter_code
_entity_poly.pdbx_strand_id
1 'polypeptide(L)'
;MLTKTDCSYCGQPIPPAGLHLPRIKAIILEAVRRHPDISAEELRGLVWADDPNGGPEDRKVLHVHVSQLNQLLAPHGIMVRSQGGGYRVRSTT
;
A
#
# COMPACT_ATOMS: atom_id res chain seq x y z
N MET A 1 24.30 -11.78 -7.73
CA MET A 1 23.75 -11.09 -7.90
C MET A 1 22.86 -10.61 -7.02
N LEU A 2 22.31 -9.81 -7.15
CA LEU A 2 21.64 -9.24 -6.25
C LEU A 2 20.28 -9.57 -6.25
N THR A 3 19.76 -9.95 -5.19
CA THR A 3 18.36 -10.14 -5.01
C THR A 3 17.77 -8.93 -4.40
N LYS A 4 17.86 -7.82 -5.10
CA LYS A 4 17.27 -6.64 -4.57
C LYS A 4 15.78 -6.72 -4.64
N THR A 5 15.13 -6.51 -3.50
CA THR A 5 13.70 -6.38 -3.41
C THR A 5 13.25 -4.93 -3.47
N ASP A 6 14.19 -4.00 -3.50
CA ASP A 6 13.89 -2.57 -3.55
C ASP A 6 13.82 -2.09 -4.99
N CYS A 7 12.85 -1.24 -5.27
CA CYS A 7 12.76 -0.58 -6.56
C CYS A 7 13.90 0.44 -6.67
N SER A 8 14.74 0.34 -7.71
CA SER A 8 15.85 1.24 -7.90
C SER A 8 15.41 2.66 -8.27
N TYR A 9 14.17 2.82 -8.72
CA TYR A 9 13.64 4.11 -9.12
C TYR A 9 13.04 4.89 -7.96
N CYS A 10 12.21 4.25 -7.14
CA CYS A 10 11.52 4.92 -6.04
C CYS A 10 12.02 4.55 -4.66
N GLY A 11 12.94 3.58 -4.57
CA GLY A 11 13.49 3.13 -3.29
C GLY A 11 12.56 2.28 -2.45
N GLN A 12 11.38 1.97 -2.93
CA GLN A 12 10.44 1.12 -2.21
C GLN A 12 10.71 -0.35 -2.48
N PRO A 13 10.48 -1.22 -1.48
CA PRO A 13 10.58 -2.66 -1.72
C PRO A 13 9.57 -3.13 -2.76
N ILE A 14 9.97 -4.09 -3.59
CA ILE A 14 9.11 -4.67 -4.61
C ILE A 14 8.42 -5.89 -4.02
N PRO A 15 7.06 -5.99 -4.07
CA PRO A 15 6.38 -7.17 -3.58
C PRO A 15 6.77 -8.41 -4.36
N PRO A 16 6.78 -9.58 -3.71
CA PRO A 16 7.11 -10.81 -4.42
C PRO A 16 6.07 -11.14 -5.49
N ALA A 17 6.53 -11.74 -6.58
CA ALA A 17 5.65 -12.20 -7.64
C ALA A 17 4.72 -13.29 -7.08
N GLY A 18 3.46 -13.27 -7.48
CA GLY A 18 2.49 -14.26 -7.02
C GLY A 18 1.85 -13.95 -5.69
N LEU A 19 2.14 -12.79 -5.10
CA LEU A 19 1.49 -12.39 -3.86
C LEU A 19 -0.01 -12.15 -4.13
N HIS A 20 -0.84 -12.94 -3.43
CA HIS A 20 -2.28 -12.88 -3.61
C HIS A 20 -2.89 -11.98 -2.55
N LEU A 21 -3.57 -10.93 -2.98
CA LEU A 21 -4.20 -9.98 -2.08
C LEU A 21 -5.65 -9.75 -2.47
N PRO A 22 -6.55 -9.54 -1.49
CA PRO A 22 -7.90 -9.06 -1.79
C PRO A 22 -7.84 -7.77 -2.60
N ARG A 23 -8.89 -7.54 -3.41
CA ARG A 23 -8.90 -6.44 -4.38
C ARG A 23 -8.51 -5.08 -3.78
N ILE A 24 -9.14 -4.68 -2.68
CA ILE A 24 -8.89 -3.36 -2.09
C ILE A 24 -7.43 -3.27 -1.60
N LYS A 25 -6.94 -4.33 -0.97
CA LYS A 25 -5.57 -4.36 -0.48
C LYS A 25 -4.56 -4.34 -1.62
N ALA A 26 -4.86 -5.01 -2.73
CA ALA A 26 -4.01 -4.97 -3.91
C ALA A 26 -3.96 -3.56 -4.51
N ILE A 27 -5.10 -2.86 -4.56
CA ILE A 27 -5.17 -1.49 -5.05
C ILE A 27 -4.35 -0.56 -4.16
N ILE A 28 -4.47 -0.71 -2.84
CA ILE A 28 -3.69 0.11 -1.90
C ILE A 28 -2.19 -0.09 -2.12
N LEU A 29 -1.74 -1.32 -2.18
CA LEU A 29 -0.32 -1.61 -2.37
C LEU A 29 0.19 -1.03 -3.68
N GLU A 30 -0.54 -1.23 -4.76
CA GLU A 30 -0.15 -0.72 -6.07
C GLU A 30 -0.11 0.81 -6.10
N ALA A 31 -1.12 1.45 -5.51
CA ALA A 31 -1.18 2.92 -5.46
C ALA A 31 -0.01 3.50 -4.67
N VAL A 32 0.33 2.90 -3.53
CA VAL A 32 1.44 3.38 -2.71
C VAL A 32 2.77 3.16 -3.44
N ARG A 33 2.91 2.06 -4.17
CA ARG A 33 4.12 1.81 -4.95
C ARG A 33 4.29 2.80 -6.08
N ARG A 34 3.20 3.14 -6.78
CA ARG A 34 3.25 4.07 -7.91
C ARG A 34 3.40 5.51 -7.48
N HIS A 35 2.88 5.84 -6.30
CA HIS A 35 2.85 7.21 -5.81
C HIS A 35 3.46 7.25 -4.39
N PRO A 36 4.80 7.17 -4.27
CA PRO A 36 5.43 7.25 -2.96
C PRO A 36 5.03 8.53 -2.24
N ASP A 37 4.77 8.42 -0.95
CA ASP A 37 4.30 9.52 -0.11
C ASP A 37 2.89 10.02 -0.46
N ILE A 38 2.08 9.16 -1.07
CA ILE A 38 0.68 9.47 -1.37
C ILE A 38 -0.08 9.77 -0.06
N SER A 39 -0.90 10.82 -0.08
CA SER A 39 -1.70 11.17 1.09
C SER A 39 -2.86 10.20 1.28
N ALA A 40 -3.41 10.17 2.50
CA ALA A 40 -4.56 9.33 2.78
C ALA A 40 -5.76 9.69 1.90
N GLU A 41 -5.98 10.97 1.65
CA GLU A 41 -7.09 11.42 0.78
C GLU A 41 -6.91 10.97 -0.65
N GLU A 42 -5.72 11.12 -1.19
CA GLU A 42 -5.42 10.67 -2.56
C GLU A 42 -5.55 9.15 -2.66
N LEU A 43 -5.06 8.44 -1.65
CA LEU A 43 -5.15 6.98 -1.62
C LEU A 43 -6.61 6.53 -1.58
N ARG A 44 -7.44 7.17 -0.75
CA ARG A 44 -8.88 6.86 -0.70
C ARG A 44 -9.53 7.11 -2.06
N GLY A 45 -9.17 8.19 -2.73
CA GLY A 45 -9.69 8.50 -4.06
C GLY A 45 -9.36 7.42 -5.08
N LEU A 46 -8.16 6.86 -5.02
CA LEU A 46 -7.78 5.78 -5.93
C LEU A 46 -8.44 4.46 -5.58
N VAL A 47 -8.52 4.13 -4.30
CA VAL A 47 -9.08 2.85 -3.84
C VAL A 47 -10.57 2.74 -4.18
N TRP A 48 -11.31 3.82 -4.02
CA TRP A 48 -12.74 3.84 -4.28
C TRP A 48 -13.11 4.70 -5.49
N ALA A 49 -12.21 4.75 -6.48
CA ALA A 49 -12.42 5.55 -7.68
C ALA A 49 -13.68 5.16 -8.46
N ASP A 50 -14.03 3.87 -8.44
CA ASP A 50 -15.22 3.38 -9.15
C ASP A 50 -16.50 3.41 -8.31
N ASP A 51 -16.41 3.85 -7.05
CA ASP A 51 -17.56 3.91 -6.17
C ASP A 51 -18.32 5.22 -6.42
N PRO A 52 -19.60 5.17 -6.84
CA PRO A 52 -20.38 6.38 -7.10
C PRO A 52 -20.57 7.26 -5.85
N ASN A 53 -20.42 6.68 -4.66
CA ASN A 53 -20.54 7.41 -3.41
C ASN A 53 -19.20 7.88 -2.85
N GLY A 54 -18.10 7.66 -3.58
CA GLY A 54 -16.76 8.07 -3.16
C GLY A 54 -16.16 7.23 -2.05
N GLY A 55 -16.73 6.06 -1.76
CA GLY A 55 -16.25 5.16 -0.74
C GLY A 55 -16.84 5.42 0.64
N PRO A 56 -16.36 4.71 1.67
CA PRO A 56 -16.85 4.90 3.02
C PRO A 56 -16.55 6.31 3.55
N GLU A 57 -17.47 6.86 4.31
CA GLU A 57 -17.27 8.18 4.93
C GLU A 57 -16.23 8.13 6.05
N ASP A 58 -16.13 6.99 6.73
CA ASP A 58 -15.22 6.85 7.86
C ASP A 58 -13.78 6.63 7.36
N ARG A 59 -12.90 7.56 7.70
CA ARG A 59 -11.49 7.46 7.33
C ARG A 59 -10.78 6.28 7.97
N LYS A 60 -11.33 5.77 9.08
CA LYS A 60 -10.75 4.60 9.76
C LYS A 60 -10.81 3.34 8.92
N VAL A 61 -11.72 3.28 7.95
CA VAL A 61 -11.83 2.12 7.07
C VAL A 61 -10.53 1.91 6.28
N LEU A 62 -9.92 3.00 5.80
CA LEU A 62 -8.64 2.90 5.13
C LEU A 62 -7.55 2.34 6.05
N HIS A 63 -7.49 2.82 7.30
CA HIS A 63 -6.53 2.32 8.27
C HIS A 63 -6.72 0.84 8.57
N VAL A 64 -7.96 0.39 8.64
CA VAL A 64 -8.26 -1.03 8.86
C VAL A 64 -7.73 -1.87 7.69
N HIS A 65 -7.96 -1.42 6.46
CA HIS A 65 -7.46 -2.13 5.28
C HIS A 65 -5.93 -2.15 5.23
N VAL A 66 -5.29 -1.03 5.58
CA VAL A 66 -3.83 -0.95 5.62
C VAL A 66 -3.28 -1.89 6.70
N SER A 67 -3.90 -1.92 7.88
CA SER A 67 -3.48 -2.82 8.95
C SER A 67 -3.60 -4.29 8.54
N GLN A 68 -4.71 -4.67 7.92
CA GLN A 68 -4.90 -6.03 7.43
C GLN A 68 -3.92 -6.36 6.30
N LEU A 69 -3.66 -5.40 5.41
CA LEU A 69 -2.67 -5.56 4.36
C LEU A 69 -1.29 -5.83 4.96
N ASN A 70 -0.90 -5.09 6.00
CA ASN A 70 0.38 -5.29 6.65
C ASN A 70 0.51 -6.68 7.29
N GLN A 71 -0.59 -7.24 7.80
CA GLN A 71 -0.58 -8.61 8.30
C GLN A 71 -0.28 -9.60 7.18
N LEU A 72 -0.81 -9.36 5.98
CA LEU A 72 -0.54 -10.21 4.83
C LEU A 72 0.87 -10.01 4.27
N LEU A 73 1.42 -8.82 4.40
CA LEU A 73 2.76 -8.51 3.91
C LEU A 73 3.87 -8.91 4.88
N ALA A 74 3.56 -9.05 6.15
CA ALA A 74 4.56 -9.34 7.18
C ALA A 74 5.45 -10.55 6.86
N PRO A 75 4.89 -11.71 6.40
CA PRO A 75 5.74 -12.85 6.05
C PRO A 75 6.72 -12.57 4.91
N HIS A 76 6.48 -11.53 4.13
CA HIS A 76 7.33 -11.17 3.00
C HIS A 76 8.33 -10.06 3.34
N GLY A 77 8.34 -9.61 4.60
CA GLY A 77 9.32 -8.63 5.06
C GLY A 77 9.07 -7.21 4.58
N ILE A 78 7.84 -6.88 4.20
CA ILE A 78 7.47 -5.53 3.77
C ILE A 78 6.23 -5.04 4.49
N MET A 79 6.03 -3.73 4.50
CA MET A 79 4.85 -3.13 5.11
C MET A 79 4.54 -1.79 4.44
N VAL A 80 3.29 -1.36 4.53
CA VAL A 80 2.88 -0.01 4.16
C VAL A 80 2.86 0.82 5.43
N ARG A 81 3.60 1.92 5.44
CA ARG A 81 3.72 2.76 6.62
C ARG A 81 3.37 4.20 6.31
N SER A 82 2.64 4.82 7.21
CA SER A 82 2.35 6.25 7.14
C SER A 82 3.49 7.02 7.79
N GLN A 83 3.99 8.03 7.08
CA GLN A 83 5.06 8.86 7.60
C GLN A 83 4.93 10.26 7.00
N GLY A 84 4.89 11.26 7.87
CA GLY A 84 4.80 12.64 7.39
C GLY A 84 3.53 12.97 6.62
N GLY A 85 2.44 12.27 6.88
CA GLY A 85 1.18 12.48 6.18
C GLY A 85 1.01 11.69 4.89
N GLY A 86 2.02 10.90 4.50
CA GLY A 86 1.97 10.08 3.31
C GLY A 86 2.21 8.61 3.60
N TYR A 87 1.82 7.74 2.68
CA TYR A 87 2.04 6.31 2.80
C TYR A 87 3.20 5.88 1.91
N ARG A 88 3.96 4.90 2.38
CA ARG A 88 5.09 4.38 1.64
C ARG A 88 5.31 2.90 1.98
N VAL A 89 5.71 2.11 0.99
CA VAL A 89 6.10 0.72 1.23
C VAL A 89 7.51 0.68 1.78
N ARG A 90 7.71 -0.06 2.85
CA ARG A 90 9.02 -0.18 3.49
C ARG A 90 9.35 -1.63 3.78
N SER A 91 10.64 -1.91 3.86
CA SER A 91 11.13 -3.20 4.33
C SER A 91 11.05 -3.24 5.85
N THR A 92 10.66 -4.38 6.40
CA THR A 92 10.62 -4.58 7.86
C THR A 92 11.95 -5.09 8.42
N THR A 93 12.90 -5.40 7.57
CA THR A 93 14.21 -5.89 7.98
C THR A 93 15.27 -4.82 7.95
#